data_1a4374ada10e8a32d59de05c4c22b26f
#
_entry.id   1a4374ada10e8a32d59de05c4c22b26f
#
_cell.length_a   1.000
_cell.length_b   1.000
_cell.length_c   1.000
_cell.angle_alpha   90.00
_cell.angle_beta   90.00
_cell.angle_gamma   90.00
#
_symmetry.space_group_name_H-M   'P 1'
#
loop_
_entity.id
_entity.type
_entity.pdbx_description
1 polymer ?
#
loop_
_entity_poly.entity_id
_entity_poly.type
_entity_poly.pdbx_seq_one_letter_code
_entity_poly.pdbx_strand_id
1 'polypeptide(L)'
;MHPDFALHPASAGPLIDDPAEQAGFTSWQQDAAGQRIAESHFALTGLYCAACADVIEHALRAEPGVLSASVNYATRRARVRWRTERTRPSVLVATVARAGYAAAPDLAEPARALRQRAWRDALWRLFVAAFCMMQVMMYAAPAYVAAP
;
A
#
# COMPACT_ATOMS: atom_id res chain seq x y z
N MET A 1 10.31 16.79 -30.26
CA MET A 1 8.90 17.17 -30.16
C MET A 1 8.22 16.17 -29.26
N HIS A 2 8.32 16.37 -27.91
CA HIS A 2 7.62 15.53 -26.93
C HIS A 2 6.22 16.11 -26.73
N PRO A 3 5.15 15.31 -26.82
CA PRO A 3 3.83 15.78 -26.39
C PRO A 3 3.85 15.85 -24.85
N ASP A 4 3.63 17.04 -24.34
CA ASP A 4 3.32 17.32 -22.94
C ASP A 4 2.13 16.44 -22.52
N PHE A 5 2.42 15.36 -21.83
CA PHE A 5 1.44 14.61 -21.06
C PHE A 5 1.23 15.39 -19.75
N ALA A 6 0.63 16.56 -19.87
CA ALA A 6 0.10 17.28 -18.73
C ALA A 6 -1.07 16.46 -18.16
N LEU A 7 -0.76 15.56 -17.23
CA LEU A 7 -1.75 15.00 -16.34
C LEU A 7 -2.37 16.15 -15.54
N HIS A 8 -3.50 16.64 -16.01
CA HIS A 8 -4.32 17.61 -15.29
C HIS A 8 -4.85 16.91 -14.03
N PRO A 9 -4.44 17.30 -12.82
CA PRO A 9 -4.93 16.70 -11.58
C PRO A 9 -6.38 17.08 -11.25
N ALA A 10 -7.03 17.88 -12.11
CA ALA A 10 -8.33 18.49 -11.81
C ALA A 10 -9.56 17.68 -12.23
N SER A 11 -9.42 16.55 -12.93
CA SER A 11 -10.58 15.79 -13.45
C SER A 11 -10.88 14.47 -12.73
N ALA A 12 -10.17 14.15 -11.67
CA ALA A 12 -10.37 12.89 -10.92
C ALA A 12 -11.44 12.97 -9.81
N GLY A 13 -12.11 14.10 -9.63
CA GLY A 13 -13.00 14.35 -8.49
C GLY A 13 -14.18 13.37 -8.32
N PRO A 14 -15.02 13.11 -9.31
CA PRO A 14 -16.18 12.26 -9.13
C PRO A 14 -15.90 10.76 -9.28
N LEU A 15 -14.92 10.36 -10.07
CA LEU A 15 -14.60 8.94 -10.31
C LEU A 15 -13.90 8.26 -9.12
N ILE A 16 -13.07 8.99 -8.37
CA ILE A 16 -12.37 8.47 -7.19
C ILE A 16 -13.33 8.10 -6.04
N ASP A 17 -14.50 8.73 -6.00
CA ASP A 17 -15.51 8.49 -4.97
C ASP A 17 -16.47 7.34 -5.33
N ASP A 18 -16.36 6.75 -6.53
CA ASP A 18 -17.14 5.58 -6.92
C ASP A 18 -16.69 4.36 -6.10
N PRO A 19 -17.61 3.63 -5.43
CA PRO A 19 -17.28 2.44 -4.66
C PRO A 19 -16.56 1.35 -5.46
N ALA A 20 -16.81 1.24 -6.75
CA ALA A 20 -16.15 0.29 -7.63
C ALA A 20 -14.66 0.64 -7.85
N GLU A 21 -14.38 1.92 -8.04
CA GLU A 21 -13.01 2.45 -8.18
C GLU A 21 -12.26 2.39 -6.84
N GLN A 22 -12.95 2.73 -5.74
CA GLN A 22 -12.36 2.67 -4.39
C GLN A 22 -11.86 1.29 -4.01
N ALA A 23 -12.52 0.22 -4.46
CA ALA A 23 -12.11 -1.16 -4.17
C ALA A 23 -10.70 -1.49 -4.69
N GLY A 24 -10.21 -0.75 -5.69
CA GLY A 24 -8.88 -0.93 -6.27
C GLY A 24 -7.73 -0.39 -5.42
N PHE A 25 -7.97 0.58 -4.53
CA PHE A 25 -6.92 1.25 -3.75
C PHE A 25 -7.30 1.47 -2.28
N THR A 26 -8.48 1.06 -1.86
CA THR A 26 -8.98 1.21 -0.48
C THR A 26 -9.32 -0.16 0.09
N SER A 27 -8.86 -0.43 1.29
CA SER A 27 -9.27 -1.57 2.10
C SER A 27 -10.21 -1.10 3.21
N TRP A 28 -11.25 -1.89 3.46
CA TRP A 28 -12.29 -1.59 4.43
C TRP A 28 -12.06 -2.41 5.70
N GLN A 29 -12.11 -1.74 6.84
CA GLN A 29 -12.01 -2.36 8.16
C GLN A 29 -13.14 -1.85 9.04
N GLN A 30 -13.55 -2.66 10.02
CA GLN A 30 -14.45 -2.20 11.08
C GLN A 30 -13.62 -2.03 12.36
N ASP A 31 -13.84 -0.92 13.04
CA ASP A 31 -13.28 -0.69 14.37
C ASP A 31 -14.00 -1.54 15.41
N ALA A 32 -13.40 -1.69 16.59
CA ALA A 32 -14.01 -2.37 17.74
C ALA A 32 -15.39 -1.77 18.15
N ALA A 33 -15.65 -0.52 17.77
CA ALA A 33 -16.92 0.18 17.93
C ALA A 33 -17.92 -0.03 16.77
N GLY A 34 -17.61 -0.89 15.77
CA GLY A 34 -18.44 -1.13 14.60
C GLY A 34 -18.42 0.00 13.55
N GLN A 35 -17.57 1.01 13.71
CA GLN A 35 -17.43 2.10 12.75
C GLN A 35 -16.62 1.65 11.53
N ARG A 36 -17.06 2.07 10.34
CA ARG A 36 -16.35 1.78 9.10
C ARG A 36 -15.12 2.68 8.96
N ILE A 37 -13.95 2.08 8.98
CA ILE A 37 -12.68 2.71 8.69
C ILE A 37 -12.21 2.23 7.32
N ALA A 38 -11.81 3.17 6.49
CA ALA A 38 -11.17 2.90 5.22
C ALA A 38 -9.68 3.22 5.31
N GLU A 39 -8.86 2.39 4.70
CA GLU A 39 -7.43 2.62 4.50
C GLU A 39 -7.17 2.72 3.01
N SER A 40 -6.78 3.90 2.55
CA SER A 40 -6.54 4.19 1.14
C SER A 40 -5.06 4.41 0.87
N HIS A 41 -4.61 3.92 -0.28
CA HIS A 41 -3.23 4.05 -0.76
C HIS A 41 -3.17 4.99 -1.95
N PHE A 42 -2.31 6.01 -1.85
CA PHE A 42 -2.10 6.98 -2.90
C PHE A 42 -0.64 7.00 -3.33
N ALA A 43 -0.40 7.07 -4.63
CA ALA A 43 0.90 7.41 -5.20
C ALA A 43 1.05 8.93 -5.25
N LEU A 44 2.17 9.42 -4.75
CA LEU A 44 2.46 10.85 -4.67
C LEU A 44 3.48 11.25 -5.73
N THR A 45 3.27 12.42 -6.33
CA THR A 45 4.23 13.04 -7.25
C THR A 45 4.61 14.44 -6.76
N GLY A 46 5.85 14.85 -7.08
CA GLY A 46 6.38 16.14 -6.63
C GLY A 46 7.12 16.09 -5.28
N LEU A 47 7.35 14.92 -4.72
CA LEU A 47 8.17 14.78 -3.52
C LEU A 47 9.66 14.79 -3.88
N TYR A 48 10.38 15.79 -3.39
CA TYR A 48 11.83 15.95 -3.61
C TYR A 48 12.64 15.75 -2.34
N CYS A 49 12.02 15.80 -1.15
CA CYS A 49 12.71 15.69 0.13
C CYS A 49 11.82 15.06 1.22
N ALA A 50 12.44 14.61 2.31
CA ALA A 50 11.72 14.03 3.45
C ALA A 50 10.79 15.04 4.13
N ALA A 51 11.19 16.31 4.21
CA ALA A 51 10.35 17.38 4.77
C ALA A 51 9.04 17.57 4.01
N CYS A 52 9.03 17.30 2.69
CA CYS A 52 7.79 17.33 1.90
C CYS A 52 6.79 16.26 2.35
N ALA A 53 7.28 15.09 2.77
CA ALA A 53 6.45 14.03 3.32
C ALA A 53 5.77 14.46 4.62
N ASP A 54 6.51 15.12 5.51
CA ASP A 54 5.99 15.64 6.79
C ASP A 54 4.90 16.70 6.56
N VAL A 55 5.07 17.59 5.58
CA VAL A 55 4.06 18.59 5.22
C VAL A 55 2.76 17.92 4.76
N ILE A 56 2.86 16.91 3.89
CA ILE A 56 1.68 16.18 3.40
C ILE A 56 1.01 15.42 4.55
N GLU A 57 1.79 14.74 5.41
CA GLU A 57 1.24 14.03 6.56
C GLU A 57 0.50 14.98 7.49
N HIS A 58 1.08 16.13 7.77
CA HIS A 58 0.45 17.15 8.63
C HIS A 58 -0.85 17.67 8.02
N ALA A 59 -0.84 18.00 6.75
CA ALA A 59 -2.03 18.46 6.03
C ALA A 59 -3.15 17.41 6.02
N LEU A 60 -2.81 16.13 5.79
CA LEU A 60 -3.78 15.04 5.80
C LEU A 60 -4.33 14.77 7.21
N ARG A 61 -3.49 14.84 8.26
CA ARG A 61 -3.95 14.65 9.66
C ARG A 61 -4.84 15.79 10.15
N ALA A 62 -4.70 16.98 9.57
CA ALA A 62 -5.56 18.13 9.89
C ALA A 62 -6.97 18.00 9.27
N GLU A 63 -7.16 17.09 8.30
CA GLU A 63 -8.44 16.91 7.65
C GLU A 63 -9.44 16.18 8.56
N PRO A 64 -10.67 16.70 8.74
CA PRO A 64 -11.69 16.06 9.56
C PRO A 64 -12.02 14.65 9.08
N GLY A 65 -11.96 13.67 10.00
CA GLY A 65 -12.24 12.27 9.67
C GLY A 65 -11.01 11.43 9.36
N VAL A 66 -9.83 12.02 9.20
CA VAL A 66 -8.57 11.29 9.08
C VAL A 66 -8.12 10.82 10.47
N LEU A 67 -7.87 9.53 10.60
CA LEU A 67 -7.40 8.90 11.84
C LEU A 67 -5.86 8.85 11.89
N SER A 68 -5.26 8.52 10.76
CA SER A 68 -3.80 8.51 10.62
C SER A 68 -3.41 8.69 9.16
N ALA A 69 -2.31 9.37 8.93
CA ALA A 69 -1.67 9.50 7.64
C ALA A 69 -0.18 9.21 7.79
N SER A 70 0.35 8.42 6.87
CA SER A 70 1.77 8.10 6.79
C SER A 70 2.24 8.19 5.36
N VAL A 71 3.31 8.93 5.13
CA VAL A 71 3.91 9.13 3.81
C VAL A 71 5.30 8.51 3.79
N ASN A 72 5.49 7.55 2.90
CA ASN A 72 6.80 6.99 2.66
C ASN A 72 7.47 7.74 1.51
N TYR A 73 8.47 8.53 1.83
CA TYR A 73 9.25 9.32 0.88
C TYR A 73 9.97 8.44 -0.15
N ALA A 74 10.58 7.32 0.28
CA ALA A 74 11.36 6.46 -0.61
C ALA A 74 10.50 5.77 -1.68
N THR A 75 9.27 5.38 -1.32
CA THR A 75 8.32 4.74 -2.24
C THR A 75 7.35 5.73 -2.89
N ARG A 76 7.37 7.00 -2.45
CA ARG A 76 6.45 8.07 -2.87
C ARG A 76 4.98 7.68 -2.71
N ARG A 77 4.64 7.09 -1.54
CA ARG A 77 3.29 6.61 -1.26
C ARG A 77 2.78 7.16 0.04
N ALA A 78 1.50 7.50 0.02
CA ALA A 78 0.74 7.83 1.21
C ALA A 78 -0.22 6.69 1.55
N ARG A 79 -0.29 6.37 2.83
CA ARG A 79 -1.32 5.51 3.42
C ARG A 79 -2.14 6.37 4.35
N VAL A 80 -3.44 6.43 4.13
CA VAL A 80 -4.35 7.26 4.91
C VAL A 80 -5.48 6.40 5.45
N ARG A 81 -5.65 6.40 6.78
CA ARG A 81 -6.79 5.79 7.46
C ARG A 81 -7.78 6.87 7.82
N TRP A 82 -9.02 6.68 7.44
CA TRP A 82 -10.07 7.68 7.57
C TRP A 82 -11.43 7.05 7.81
N ARG A 83 -12.36 7.84 8.40
CA ARG A 83 -13.74 7.44 8.64
C ARG A 83 -14.60 7.77 7.43
N THR A 84 -15.30 6.76 6.92
CA THR A 84 -16.13 6.87 5.71
C THR A 84 -17.32 7.81 5.85
N GLU A 85 -17.74 8.08 7.09
CA GLU A 85 -18.85 8.97 7.38
C GLU A 85 -18.46 10.46 7.34
N ARG A 86 -17.16 10.78 7.43
CA ARG A 86 -16.67 12.15 7.60
C ARG A 86 -15.86 12.68 6.44
N THR A 87 -15.23 11.80 5.69
CA THR A 87 -14.37 12.23 4.57
C THR A 87 -14.50 11.28 3.38
N ARG A 88 -13.92 11.67 2.25
CA ARG A 88 -13.95 10.93 0.99
C ARG A 88 -12.57 10.97 0.35
N PRO A 89 -12.21 10.01 -0.53
CA PRO A 89 -10.94 10.01 -1.23
C PRO A 89 -10.66 11.28 -2.03
N SER A 90 -11.68 11.88 -2.67
CA SER A 90 -11.56 13.14 -3.39
C SER A 90 -11.09 14.30 -2.50
N VAL A 91 -11.55 14.35 -1.25
CA VAL A 91 -11.13 15.37 -0.28
C VAL A 91 -9.66 15.17 0.10
N LEU A 92 -9.22 13.94 0.29
CA LEU A 92 -7.83 13.62 0.60
C LEU A 92 -6.88 14.04 -0.53
N VAL A 93 -7.26 13.74 -1.79
CA VAL A 93 -6.50 14.17 -2.97
C VAL A 93 -6.46 15.69 -3.09
N ALA A 94 -7.60 16.37 -2.86
CA ALA A 94 -7.67 17.82 -2.86
C ALA A 94 -6.80 18.47 -1.77
N THR A 95 -6.71 17.83 -0.59
CA THR A 95 -5.87 18.30 0.51
C THR A 95 -4.38 18.20 0.16
N VAL A 96 -3.96 17.11 -0.48
CA VAL A 96 -2.58 16.98 -1.00
C VAL A 96 -2.31 18.03 -2.11
N ALA A 97 -3.27 18.27 -2.98
CA ALA A 97 -3.15 19.29 -4.04
C ALA A 97 -3.02 20.72 -3.46
N ARG A 98 -3.77 21.04 -2.40
CA ARG A 98 -3.64 22.32 -1.68
C ARG A 98 -2.26 22.49 -1.02
N ALA A 99 -1.62 21.39 -0.63
CA ALA A 99 -0.25 21.42 -0.11
C ALA A 99 0.81 21.57 -1.22
N GLY A 100 0.41 21.62 -2.50
CA GLY A 100 1.30 21.83 -3.64
C GLY A 100 1.84 20.55 -4.26
N TYR A 101 1.25 19.38 -3.94
CA TYR A 101 1.66 18.08 -4.44
C TYR A 101 0.52 17.41 -5.22
N ALA A 102 0.83 16.36 -5.97
CA ALA A 102 -0.21 15.59 -6.65
C ALA A 102 -0.30 14.17 -6.04
N ALA A 103 -1.53 13.71 -5.86
CA ALA A 103 -1.85 12.36 -5.40
C ALA A 103 -2.76 11.66 -6.41
N ALA A 104 -2.46 10.40 -6.69
CA ALA A 104 -3.28 9.53 -7.51
C ALA A 104 -3.55 8.21 -6.78
N PRO A 105 -4.69 7.54 -7.00
CA PRO A 105 -4.95 6.22 -6.44
C PRO A 105 -3.85 5.21 -6.81
N ASP A 106 -3.32 4.48 -5.83
CA ASP A 106 -2.32 3.43 -6.08
C ASP A 106 -3.01 2.07 -6.32
N LEU A 107 -3.47 1.86 -7.53
CA LEU A 107 -4.12 0.61 -7.96
C LEU A 107 -3.18 -0.61 -7.95
N ALA A 108 -1.89 -0.40 -7.84
CA ALA A 108 -0.91 -1.48 -7.82
C ALA A 108 -0.66 -2.07 -6.42
N GLU A 109 -1.15 -1.45 -5.36
CA GLU A 109 -0.94 -1.90 -3.98
C GLU A 109 -1.56 -3.28 -3.70
N PRO A 110 -2.83 -3.56 -4.03
CA PRO A 110 -3.40 -4.88 -3.79
C PRO A 110 -2.66 -5.99 -4.55
N ALA A 111 -2.23 -5.73 -5.78
CA ALA A 111 -1.44 -6.70 -6.54
C ALA A 111 -0.05 -6.96 -5.94
N ARG A 112 0.56 -5.96 -5.31
CA ARG A 112 1.85 -6.12 -4.60
C ARG A 112 1.69 -6.90 -3.31
N ALA A 113 0.65 -6.61 -2.53
CA ALA A 113 0.36 -7.34 -1.29
C ALA A 113 0.11 -8.83 -1.55
N LEU A 114 -0.64 -9.16 -2.60
CA LEU A 114 -0.85 -10.55 -3.05
C LEU A 114 0.47 -11.21 -3.46
N ARG A 115 1.29 -10.52 -4.26
CA ARG A 115 2.60 -11.02 -4.70
C ARG A 115 3.54 -11.28 -3.53
N GLN A 116 3.56 -10.38 -2.56
CA GLN A 116 4.41 -10.52 -1.37
C GLN A 116 3.97 -11.68 -0.47
N ARG A 117 2.67 -11.93 -0.33
CA ARG A 117 2.15 -13.10 0.37
C ARG A 117 2.52 -14.38 -0.37
N ALA A 118 2.28 -14.45 -1.67
CA ALA A 118 2.63 -15.61 -2.49
C ALA A 118 4.14 -15.92 -2.44
N TRP A 119 4.99 -14.90 -2.46
CA TRP A 119 6.44 -15.04 -2.31
C TRP A 119 6.84 -15.62 -0.94
N ARG A 120 6.25 -15.14 0.14
CA ARG A 120 6.50 -15.65 1.49
C ARG A 120 6.07 -17.12 1.63
N ASP A 121 4.91 -17.46 1.08
CA ASP A 121 4.41 -18.85 1.08
C ASP A 121 5.31 -19.77 0.26
N ALA A 122 5.80 -19.30 -0.88
CA ALA A 122 6.75 -20.04 -1.71
C ALA A 122 8.08 -20.26 -0.99
N LEU A 123 8.63 -19.24 -0.33
CA LEU A 123 9.84 -19.35 0.47
C LEU A 123 9.66 -20.32 1.64
N TRP A 124 8.51 -20.29 2.32
CA TRP A 124 8.23 -21.20 3.42
C TRP A 124 8.17 -22.66 2.95
N ARG A 125 7.50 -22.91 1.83
CA ARG A 125 7.44 -24.26 1.22
C ARG A 125 8.83 -24.75 0.82
N LEU A 126 9.65 -23.88 0.22
CA LEU A 126 11.01 -24.20 -0.14
C LEU A 126 11.87 -24.53 1.08
N PHE A 127 11.73 -23.74 2.15
CA PHE A 127 12.44 -23.98 3.41
C PHE A 127 12.07 -25.32 4.01
N VAL A 128 10.79 -25.64 4.10
CA VAL A 128 10.31 -26.93 4.63
C VAL A 128 10.82 -28.10 3.79
N ALA A 129 10.77 -28.00 2.45
CA ALA A 129 11.27 -29.03 1.55
C ALA A 129 12.79 -29.24 1.70
N ALA A 130 13.56 -28.17 1.78
CA ALA A 130 15.01 -28.23 2.01
C ALA A 130 15.35 -28.84 3.36
N PHE A 131 14.60 -28.49 4.40
CA PHE A 131 14.77 -29.04 5.75
C PHE A 131 14.46 -30.55 5.78
N CYS A 132 13.36 -30.98 5.15
CA CYS A 132 13.03 -32.41 5.06
C CYS A 132 14.10 -33.19 4.27
N MET A 133 14.61 -32.62 3.16
CA MET A 133 15.67 -33.25 2.38
C MET A 133 16.98 -33.38 3.17
N MET A 134 17.32 -32.37 3.97
CA MET A 134 18.48 -32.39 4.84
C MET A 134 18.33 -33.49 5.93
N GLN A 135 17.15 -33.66 6.49
CA GLN A 135 16.86 -34.72 7.44
C GLN A 135 17.01 -36.11 6.82
N VAL A 136 16.47 -36.32 5.62
CA VAL A 136 16.61 -37.60 4.90
C VAL A 136 18.07 -37.89 4.61
N MET A 137 18.84 -36.91 4.17
CA MET A 137 20.29 -37.09 3.93
C MET A 137 21.04 -37.44 5.21
N MET A 138 20.70 -36.85 6.35
CA MET A 138 21.32 -37.14 7.63
C MET A 138 21.07 -38.57 8.08
N TYR A 139 19.89 -39.13 7.81
CA TYR A 139 19.58 -40.53 8.11
C TYR A 139 20.15 -41.51 7.08
N ALA A 140 20.24 -41.11 5.82
CA ALA A 140 20.76 -41.97 4.73
C ALA A 140 22.29 -42.05 4.72
N ALA A 141 23.01 -40.99 5.09
CA ALA A 141 24.46 -40.93 5.07
C ALA A 141 25.15 -42.11 5.86
N PRO A 142 24.76 -42.43 7.09
CA PRO A 142 25.37 -43.57 7.81
C PRO A 142 25.10 -44.91 7.14
N ALA A 143 23.97 -45.09 6.45
CA ALA A 143 23.68 -46.32 5.74
C ALA A 143 24.61 -46.54 4.55
N TYR A 144 25.03 -45.49 3.85
CA TYR A 144 25.97 -45.53 2.74
C TYR A 144 27.42 -45.71 3.18
N VAL A 145 27.77 -45.18 4.36
CA VAL A 145 29.15 -45.26 4.90
C VAL A 145 29.37 -46.64 5.64
N ALA A 146 28.31 -47.22 6.19
CA ALA A 146 28.39 -48.50 6.94
C ALA A 146 28.16 -49.73 6.07
N ALA A 147 27.89 -49.60 4.77
CA ALA A 147 27.79 -50.72 3.83
C ALA A 147 29.21 -51.27 3.54
N PRO A 148 29.48 -52.56 3.80
CA PRO A 148 30.77 -53.20 3.53
C PRO A 148 31.02 -53.37 2.03
#